data_eb059cc51e79f5c620722ab1d5764d0f
#
_entry.id   eb059cc51e79f5c620722ab1d5764d0f
#
_cell.length_a   1.000
_cell.length_b   1.000
_cell.length_c   1.000
_cell.angle_alpha   90.00
_cell.angle_beta   90.00
_cell.angle_gamma   90.00
#
_symmetry.space_group_name_H-M   'P 1'
#
loop_
_entity.id
_entity.type
_entity.pdbx_description
1 polymer ?
#
loop_
_entity_poly.entity_id
_entity_poly.type
_entity_poly.pdbx_seq_one_letter_code
_entity_poly.pdbx_strand_id
1 'polypeptide(L)'
;GLGDVYKRQAKAFGVALVEDPDIAKRIRSRPAPDDVMASRLRMARVPKGAVLIDNPTGGPQGFAMDNVYVMAGIPMIMQAMLSSLDGQLRSGPVVHSHSVRAYTGESQIADALSALQDEFSEVDIGSYPFFRDERYGTILVIRGIDTQMLADVAARIMAAVATLGETPEDMGLTE
;
A
#
# COMPACT_ATOMS: atom_id res chain seq x y z
N GLY A 1 -2.91 -1.61 -23.06
CA GLY A 1 -1.74 -0.70 -23.05
C GLY A 1 -2.01 0.50 -22.15
N LEU A 2 -0.99 1.32 -21.85
CA LEU A 2 -1.06 2.51 -20.98
C LEU A 2 -2.20 3.48 -21.38
N GLY A 3 -2.46 3.65 -22.70
CA GLY A 3 -3.56 4.49 -23.17
C GLY A 3 -4.95 4.02 -22.77
N ASP A 4 -5.14 2.74 -22.51
CA ASP A 4 -6.44 2.20 -22.05
C ASP A 4 -6.66 2.46 -20.57
N VAL A 5 -5.59 2.46 -19.77
CA VAL A 5 -5.64 2.78 -18.34
C VAL A 5 -6.09 4.23 -18.16
N TYR A 6 -5.47 5.18 -18.86
CA TYR A 6 -5.81 6.61 -18.76
C TYR A 6 -7.23 6.90 -19.23
N LYS A 7 -7.71 6.22 -20.30
CA LYS A 7 -9.10 6.32 -20.75
C LYS A 7 -10.10 5.83 -19.69
N ARG A 8 -9.80 4.71 -19.04
CA ARG A 8 -10.66 4.16 -17.97
C ARG A 8 -10.70 5.08 -16.76
N GLN A 9 -9.57 5.67 -16.39
CA GLN A 9 -9.48 6.62 -15.29
C GLN A 9 -10.27 7.91 -15.61
N ALA A 10 -10.06 8.52 -16.77
CA ALA A 10 -10.84 9.68 -17.20
C ALA A 10 -12.35 9.39 -17.19
N LYS A 11 -12.75 8.18 -17.63
CA LYS A 11 -14.15 7.74 -17.57
C LYS A 11 -14.65 7.60 -16.12
N ALA A 12 -13.84 7.06 -15.21
CA ALA A 12 -14.20 6.90 -13.79
C ALA A 12 -14.44 8.26 -13.11
N PHE A 13 -13.65 9.27 -13.47
CA PHE A 13 -13.82 10.65 -12.99
C PHE A 13 -14.85 11.47 -13.78
N GLY A 14 -15.47 10.90 -14.83
CA GLY A 14 -16.44 11.61 -15.67
C GLY A 14 -15.86 12.79 -16.46
N VAL A 15 -14.54 12.81 -16.74
CA VAL A 15 -13.85 13.89 -17.43
C VAL A 15 -13.27 13.46 -18.76
N ALA A 16 -12.98 14.44 -19.65
CA ALA A 16 -12.31 14.18 -20.91
C ALA A 16 -10.83 13.87 -20.71
N LEU A 17 -10.28 13.03 -21.60
CA LEU A 17 -8.83 12.81 -21.70
C LEU A 17 -8.25 13.86 -22.64
N VAL A 18 -7.34 14.70 -22.17
CA VAL A 18 -6.71 15.80 -22.92
C VAL A 18 -5.21 15.62 -23.02
N GLU A 19 -4.59 16.13 -24.08
CA GLU A 19 -3.13 16.16 -24.21
C GLU A 19 -2.58 17.30 -23.32
N ASP A 20 -1.67 16.95 -22.43
CA ASP A 20 -0.95 17.92 -21.63
C ASP A 20 0.27 18.43 -22.41
N PRO A 21 0.41 19.75 -22.56
CA PRO A 21 1.45 20.35 -23.40
C PRO A 21 2.86 20.15 -22.82
N ASP A 22 3.02 20.12 -21.50
CA ASP A 22 4.32 19.99 -20.86
C ASP A 22 4.86 18.56 -20.97
N ILE A 23 3.98 17.56 -20.78
CA ILE A 23 4.35 16.17 -21.02
C ILE A 23 4.66 15.95 -22.50
N ALA A 24 3.83 16.47 -23.40
CA ALA A 24 4.05 16.34 -24.84
C ALA A 24 5.38 16.99 -25.27
N LYS A 25 5.71 18.18 -24.76
CA LYS A 25 6.99 18.85 -24.99
C LYS A 25 8.17 18.00 -24.51
N ARG A 26 8.10 17.44 -23.29
CA ARG A 26 9.12 16.55 -22.71
C ARG A 26 9.31 15.28 -23.56
N ILE A 27 8.24 14.69 -24.08
CA ILE A 27 8.31 13.54 -24.98
C ILE A 27 8.97 13.90 -26.31
N ARG A 28 8.57 15.02 -26.93
CA ARG A 28 9.11 15.50 -28.22
C ARG A 28 10.58 15.91 -28.15
N SER A 29 11.10 16.25 -26.95
CA SER A 29 12.52 16.57 -26.77
C SER A 29 13.45 15.35 -26.96
N ARG A 30 12.90 14.15 -27.04
CA ARG A 30 13.65 12.90 -27.30
C ARG A 30 13.27 12.36 -28.68
N PRO A 31 14.07 12.66 -29.75
CA PRO A 31 13.75 12.25 -31.11
C PRO A 31 13.48 10.75 -31.23
N ALA A 32 12.52 10.41 -32.09
CA ALA A 32 12.14 9.04 -32.41
C ALA A 32 11.49 9.01 -33.80
N PRO A 33 11.41 7.86 -34.47
CA PRO A 33 10.59 7.68 -35.68
C PRO A 33 9.12 8.09 -35.43
N ASP A 34 8.42 8.53 -36.47
CA ASP A 34 7.08 9.12 -36.37
C ASP A 34 6.06 8.18 -35.70
N ASP A 35 6.07 6.90 -36.05
CA ASP A 35 5.20 5.87 -35.47
C ASP A 35 5.47 5.66 -33.97
N VAL A 36 6.75 5.65 -33.59
CA VAL A 36 7.19 5.56 -32.18
C VAL A 36 6.80 6.84 -31.44
N MET A 37 7.00 8.01 -32.05
CA MET A 37 6.62 9.30 -31.48
C MET A 37 5.11 9.37 -31.24
N ALA A 38 4.29 8.99 -32.21
CA ALA A 38 2.86 8.94 -32.08
C ALA A 38 2.40 8.02 -30.94
N SER A 39 3.08 6.88 -30.76
CA SER A 39 2.82 5.97 -29.66
C SER A 39 3.22 6.57 -28.30
N ARG A 40 4.38 7.24 -28.22
CA ARG A 40 4.86 7.92 -26.98
C ARG A 40 3.95 9.07 -26.58
N LEU A 41 3.43 9.84 -27.51
CA LEU A 41 2.51 10.96 -27.24
C LEU A 41 1.17 10.54 -26.64
N ARG A 42 0.80 9.25 -26.72
CA ARG A 42 -0.35 8.74 -25.97
C ARG A 42 -0.15 8.86 -24.45
N MET A 43 1.09 8.86 -23.98
CA MET A 43 1.42 9.05 -22.55
C MET A 43 1.30 10.52 -22.11
N ALA A 44 1.17 11.47 -23.05
CA ALA A 44 0.91 12.87 -22.74
C ALA A 44 -0.58 13.14 -22.48
N ARG A 45 -1.45 12.16 -22.63
CA ARG A 45 -2.89 12.32 -22.39
C ARG A 45 -3.22 12.02 -20.94
N VAL A 46 -3.78 13.00 -20.25
CA VAL A 46 -4.21 12.94 -18.85
C VAL A 46 -5.67 13.34 -18.69
N PRO A 47 -6.37 12.94 -17.64
CA PRO A 47 -7.71 13.44 -17.34
C PRO A 47 -7.71 14.96 -17.20
N LYS A 48 -8.72 15.64 -17.78
CA LYS A 48 -8.83 17.10 -17.68
C LYS A 48 -8.96 17.54 -16.24
N GLY A 49 -8.08 18.45 -15.82
CA GLY A 49 -8.04 18.95 -14.44
C GLY A 49 -7.10 18.16 -13.51
N ALA A 50 -6.45 17.10 -13.99
CA ALA A 50 -5.44 16.40 -13.23
C ALA A 50 -4.22 17.29 -12.94
N VAL A 51 -3.61 17.09 -11.77
CA VAL A 51 -2.34 17.71 -11.36
C VAL A 51 -1.20 16.76 -11.74
N LEU A 52 -0.15 17.28 -12.37
CA LEU A 52 0.98 16.43 -12.76
C LEU A 52 1.85 16.06 -11.55
N ILE A 53 2.26 14.79 -11.50
CA ILE A 53 3.26 14.29 -10.55
C ILE A 53 4.61 14.31 -11.25
N ASP A 54 5.60 14.96 -10.66
CA ASP A 54 6.94 15.04 -11.27
C ASP A 54 7.60 13.66 -11.35
N ASN A 55 8.41 13.51 -12.40
CA ASN A 55 9.23 12.33 -12.62
C ASN A 55 10.71 12.73 -12.65
N PRO A 56 11.41 12.66 -11.50
CA PRO A 56 12.81 13.04 -11.39
C PRO A 56 13.75 12.24 -12.31
N THR A 57 13.34 11.07 -12.78
CA THR A 57 14.12 10.25 -13.73
C THR A 57 14.09 10.81 -15.17
N GLY A 58 13.33 11.89 -15.39
CA GLY A 58 13.24 12.57 -16.69
C GLY A 58 12.31 11.90 -17.70
N GLY A 59 11.58 10.86 -17.31
CA GLY A 59 10.52 10.25 -18.12
C GLY A 59 9.20 11.04 -18.10
N PRO A 60 8.13 10.52 -18.73
CA PRO A 60 6.80 11.12 -18.65
C PRO A 60 6.34 11.25 -17.20
N GLN A 61 5.64 12.34 -16.93
CA GLN A 61 5.06 12.62 -15.61
C GLN A 61 3.85 11.73 -15.37
N GLY A 62 3.56 11.47 -14.08
CA GLY A 62 2.29 10.93 -13.63
C GLY A 62 1.25 12.02 -13.45
N PHE A 63 0.13 11.67 -12.89
CA PHE A 63 -0.89 12.64 -12.52
C PHE A 63 -1.64 12.23 -11.24
N ALA A 64 -2.16 13.23 -10.56
CA ALA A 64 -3.08 13.08 -9.44
C ALA A 64 -4.42 13.72 -9.78
N MET A 65 -5.50 13.10 -9.33
CA MET A 65 -6.85 13.63 -9.42
C MET A 65 -7.64 13.16 -8.20
N ASP A 66 -8.18 14.11 -7.44
CA ASP A 66 -8.80 13.89 -6.14
C ASP A 66 -7.85 13.10 -5.20
N ASN A 67 -8.22 11.89 -4.82
CA ASN A 67 -7.43 10.99 -3.96
C ASN A 67 -6.70 9.88 -4.74
N VAL A 68 -6.65 9.96 -6.06
CA VAL A 68 -6.01 8.96 -6.92
C VAL A 68 -4.72 9.49 -7.52
N TYR A 69 -3.63 8.77 -7.29
CA TYR A 69 -2.29 9.09 -7.78
C TYR A 69 -1.83 8.03 -8.76
N VAL A 70 -1.50 8.43 -9.99
CA VAL A 70 -1.12 7.54 -11.08
C VAL A 70 0.33 7.76 -11.44
N MET A 71 1.13 6.73 -11.26
CA MET A 71 2.59 6.75 -11.45
C MET A 71 3.03 5.65 -12.42
N ALA A 72 4.30 5.68 -12.80
CA ALA A 72 4.90 4.66 -13.66
C ALA A 72 4.90 3.29 -12.97
N GLY A 73 4.70 2.21 -13.75
CA GLY A 73 4.71 0.85 -13.25
C GLY A 73 6.10 0.25 -13.01
N ILE A 74 7.18 0.96 -13.34
CA ILE A 74 8.57 0.53 -13.08
C ILE A 74 8.92 0.94 -11.65
N PRO A 75 9.27 0.00 -10.73
CA PRO A 75 9.41 0.26 -9.30
C PRO A 75 10.33 1.44 -8.97
N MET A 76 11.51 1.52 -9.58
CA MET A 76 12.47 2.60 -9.34
C MET A 76 11.91 3.97 -9.75
N ILE A 77 11.17 4.04 -10.86
CA ILE A 77 10.55 5.28 -11.34
C ILE A 77 9.37 5.65 -10.43
N MET A 78 8.56 4.69 -10.06
CA MET A 78 7.43 4.88 -9.14
C MET A 78 7.91 5.43 -7.78
N GLN A 79 8.98 4.87 -7.22
CA GLN A 79 9.57 5.33 -5.97
C GLN A 79 10.07 6.78 -6.07
N ALA A 80 10.77 7.13 -7.17
CA ALA A 80 11.22 8.51 -7.40
C ALA A 80 10.05 9.49 -7.54
N MET A 81 8.97 9.08 -8.21
CA MET A 81 7.74 9.88 -8.34
C MET A 81 7.01 10.02 -7.00
N LEU A 82 6.96 8.95 -6.19
CA LEU A 82 6.35 8.99 -4.85
C LEU A 82 7.12 9.96 -3.94
N SER A 83 8.46 9.92 -3.96
CA SER A 83 9.29 10.86 -3.20
C SER A 83 9.08 12.32 -3.61
N SER A 84 8.68 12.59 -4.87
CA SER A 84 8.34 13.97 -5.30
C SER A 84 7.04 14.50 -4.68
N LEU A 85 6.25 13.64 -4.04
CA LEU A 85 5.00 13.98 -3.35
C LEU A 85 5.20 14.19 -1.83
N ASP A 86 6.43 14.11 -1.33
CA ASP A 86 6.71 14.32 0.10
C ASP A 86 6.18 15.67 0.57
N GLY A 87 5.46 15.65 1.69
CA GLY A 87 4.78 16.82 2.25
C GLY A 87 3.50 17.25 1.51
N GLN A 88 3.14 16.63 0.38
CA GLN A 88 1.93 16.92 -0.37
C GLN A 88 0.80 15.91 -0.07
N LEU A 89 1.16 14.71 0.35
CA LEU A 89 0.20 13.69 0.74
C LEU A 89 -0.34 13.98 2.14
N ARG A 90 -1.65 13.83 2.32
CA ARG A 90 -2.23 13.83 3.66
C ARG A 90 -1.83 12.53 4.34
N SER A 91 -0.99 12.62 5.35
CA SER A 91 -0.73 11.48 6.24
C SER A 91 -1.93 11.26 7.16
N GLY A 92 -2.33 10.01 7.32
CA GLY A 92 -3.17 9.58 8.43
C GLY A 92 -2.35 9.48 9.74
N PRO A 93 -2.99 9.07 10.85
CA PRO A 93 -2.25 8.70 12.04
C PRO A 93 -1.28 7.56 11.73
N VAL A 94 -0.15 7.52 12.45
CA VAL A 94 0.80 6.42 12.32
C VAL A 94 0.13 5.14 12.82
N VAL A 95 0.15 4.10 11.99
CA VAL A 95 -0.36 2.77 12.36
C VAL A 95 0.83 1.94 12.82
N HIS A 96 0.76 1.51 14.07
CA HIS A 96 1.75 0.63 14.68
C HIS A 96 1.32 -0.82 14.56
N SER A 97 2.29 -1.74 14.67
CA SER A 97 2.03 -3.18 14.69
C SER A 97 2.69 -3.80 15.91
N HIS A 98 1.96 -4.63 16.66
CA HIS A 98 2.52 -5.47 17.72
C HIS A 98 2.39 -6.93 17.29
N SER A 99 3.45 -7.70 17.37
CA SER A 99 3.47 -9.07 16.87
C SER A 99 3.74 -10.06 17.98
N VAL A 100 3.02 -11.20 17.96
CA VAL A 100 3.21 -12.33 18.86
C VAL A 100 3.43 -13.59 18.01
N ARG A 101 4.52 -14.32 18.26
CA ARG A 101 4.80 -15.62 17.65
C ARG A 101 4.31 -16.74 18.56
N ALA A 102 3.63 -17.74 17.99
CA ALA A 102 3.24 -18.94 18.69
C ALA A 102 3.39 -20.18 17.79
N TYR A 103 3.83 -21.30 18.36
CA TYR A 103 3.88 -22.58 17.65
C TYR A 103 2.54 -23.32 17.78
N THR A 104 1.46 -22.64 17.41
CA THR A 104 0.10 -23.16 17.39
C THR A 104 -0.49 -23.03 15.99
N GLY A 105 -1.40 -23.93 15.64
CA GLY A 105 -2.15 -23.84 14.40
C GLY A 105 -3.20 -22.72 14.48
N GLU A 106 -3.41 -22.03 13.37
CA GLU A 106 -4.38 -20.93 13.27
C GLU A 106 -5.78 -21.33 13.75
N SER A 107 -6.24 -22.55 13.41
CA SER A 107 -7.56 -23.05 13.81
C SER A 107 -7.72 -23.23 15.32
N GLN A 108 -6.63 -23.41 16.07
CA GLN A 108 -6.68 -23.60 17.52
C GLN A 108 -6.86 -22.28 18.28
N ILE A 109 -6.46 -21.16 17.68
CA ILE A 109 -6.53 -19.82 18.28
C ILE A 109 -7.63 -18.96 17.67
N ALA A 110 -8.27 -19.40 16.57
CA ALA A 110 -9.20 -18.61 15.78
C ALA A 110 -10.37 -18.04 16.60
N ASP A 111 -10.99 -18.85 17.46
CA ASP A 111 -12.12 -18.40 18.29
C ASP A 111 -11.70 -17.29 19.26
N ALA A 112 -10.51 -17.42 19.87
CA ALA A 112 -9.97 -16.40 20.77
C ALA A 112 -9.63 -15.10 20.03
N LEU A 113 -9.08 -15.19 18.81
CA LEU A 113 -8.79 -14.02 17.98
C LEU A 113 -10.08 -13.31 17.55
N SER A 114 -11.11 -14.08 17.16
CA SER A 114 -12.41 -13.52 16.79
C SER A 114 -13.07 -12.79 17.97
N ALA A 115 -13.05 -13.38 19.16
CA ALA A 115 -13.57 -12.73 20.35
C ALA A 115 -12.82 -11.42 20.69
N LEU A 116 -11.49 -11.42 20.55
CA LEU A 116 -10.68 -10.23 20.77
C LEU A 116 -10.94 -9.16 19.70
N GLN A 117 -11.10 -9.55 18.43
CA GLN A 117 -11.45 -8.63 17.35
C GLN A 117 -12.81 -7.97 17.56
N ASP A 118 -13.79 -8.72 18.05
CA ASP A 118 -15.14 -8.20 18.36
C ASP A 118 -15.09 -7.22 19.55
N GLU A 119 -14.25 -7.49 20.56
CA GLU A 119 -14.09 -6.64 21.74
C GLU A 119 -13.29 -5.36 21.44
N PHE A 120 -12.27 -5.45 20.58
CA PHE A 120 -11.35 -4.37 20.23
C PHE A 120 -11.52 -3.95 18.76
N SER A 121 -12.61 -3.27 18.44
CA SER A 121 -12.94 -2.85 17.08
C SER A 121 -11.97 -1.80 16.49
N GLU A 122 -11.14 -1.16 17.33
CA GLU A 122 -10.18 -0.11 16.92
C GLU A 122 -8.82 -0.68 16.50
N VAL A 123 -8.63 -1.98 16.58
CA VAL A 123 -7.44 -2.69 16.11
C VAL A 123 -7.80 -3.73 15.06
N ASP A 124 -6.86 -4.03 14.17
CA ASP A 124 -6.97 -5.14 13.22
C ASP A 124 -6.07 -6.28 13.67
N ILE A 125 -6.64 -7.48 13.85
CA ILE A 125 -5.90 -8.67 14.23
C ILE A 125 -5.77 -9.61 13.03
N GLY A 126 -4.53 -9.84 12.59
CA GLY A 126 -4.20 -10.75 11.49
C GLY A 126 -3.39 -11.96 11.95
N SER A 127 -3.59 -13.11 11.30
CA SER A 127 -2.83 -14.34 11.53
C SER A 127 -2.03 -14.71 10.27
N TYR A 128 -0.76 -15.08 10.46
CA TYR A 128 0.17 -15.42 9.40
C TYR A 128 0.84 -16.76 9.71
N PRO A 129 0.33 -17.88 9.16
CA PRO A 129 0.92 -19.19 9.37
C PRO A 129 2.35 -19.27 8.85
N PHE A 130 3.22 -19.98 9.56
CA PHE A 130 4.57 -20.29 9.13
C PHE A 130 4.94 -21.74 9.46
N PHE A 131 5.99 -22.22 8.79
CA PHE A 131 6.62 -23.51 9.09
C PHE A 131 8.11 -23.28 9.30
N ARG A 132 8.62 -23.58 10.48
CA ARG A 132 10.01 -23.43 10.85
C ARG A 132 10.41 -24.48 11.85
N ASP A 133 11.66 -24.99 11.74
CA ASP A 133 12.21 -25.98 12.65
C ASP A 133 11.32 -27.24 12.78
N GLU A 134 10.78 -27.68 11.62
CA GLU A 134 9.84 -28.83 11.51
C GLU A 134 8.53 -28.66 12.31
N ARG A 135 8.20 -27.43 12.74
CA ARG A 135 6.99 -27.08 13.47
C ARG A 135 6.16 -26.06 12.71
N TYR A 136 4.85 -26.25 12.75
CA TYR A 136 3.89 -25.22 12.33
C TYR A 136 3.72 -24.19 13.44
N GLY A 137 3.56 -22.94 13.05
CA GLY A 137 3.25 -21.86 13.96
C GLY A 137 2.48 -20.75 13.26
N THR A 138 2.11 -19.74 14.03
CA THR A 138 1.41 -18.56 13.55
C THR A 138 2.02 -17.31 14.17
N ILE A 139 2.27 -16.30 13.32
CA ILE A 139 2.56 -14.94 13.79
C ILE A 139 1.23 -14.20 13.83
N LEU A 140 0.88 -13.70 14.99
CA LEU A 140 -0.32 -12.93 15.28
C LEU A 140 0.07 -11.46 15.30
N VAL A 141 -0.51 -10.64 14.42
CA VAL A 141 -0.16 -9.24 14.24
C VAL A 141 -1.37 -8.37 14.56
N ILE A 142 -1.21 -7.49 15.52
CA ILE A 142 -2.20 -6.52 15.94
C ILE A 142 -1.79 -5.15 15.38
N ARG A 143 -2.67 -4.48 14.65
CA ARG A 143 -2.44 -3.16 14.06
C ARG A 143 -3.43 -2.15 14.59
N GLY A 144 -2.95 -0.95 14.87
CA GLY A 144 -3.77 0.16 15.35
C GLY A 144 -2.93 1.41 15.61
N ILE A 145 -3.57 2.46 16.04
CA ILE A 145 -2.93 3.76 16.33
C ILE A 145 -2.55 3.93 17.80
N ASP A 146 -3.22 3.23 18.69
CA ASP A 146 -2.99 3.29 20.14
C ASP A 146 -2.05 2.16 20.58
N THR A 147 -0.80 2.51 20.87
CA THR A 147 0.24 1.55 21.25
C THR A 147 -0.04 0.84 22.58
N GLN A 148 -0.76 1.49 23.51
CA GLN A 148 -1.14 0.86 24.78
C GLN A 148 -2.20 -0.23 24.52
N MET A 149 -3.20 0.08 23.72
CA MET A 149 -4.22 -0.90 23.31
C MET A 149 -3.60 -2.09 22.58
N LEU A 150 -2.62 -1.86 21.70
CA LEU A 150 -1.90 -2.95 21.04
C LEU A 150 -1.18 -3.85 22.05
N ALA A 151 -0.54 -3.29 23.07
CA ALA A 151 0.14 -4.05 24.11
C ALA A 151 -0.87 -4.86 24.96
N ASP A 152 -2.02 -4.29 25.29
CA ASP A 152 -3.07 -4.97 26.07
C ASP A 152 -3.65 -6.14 25.28
N VAL A 153 -3.93 -5.97 23.98
CA VAL A 153 -4.42 -7.05 23.11
C VAL A 153 -3.35 -8.12 22.92
N ALA A 154 -2.06 -7.73 22.75
CA ALA A 154 -0.97 -8.69 22.64
C ALA A 154 -0.83 -9.54 23.91
N ALA A 155 -0.94 -8.94 25.10
CA ALA A 155 -0.94 -9.68 26.36
C ALA A 155 -2.08 -10.69 26.47
N ARG A 156 -3.28 -10.33 26.01
CA ARG A 156 -4.44 -11.23 25.99
C ARG A 156 -4.28 -12.37 24.97
N ILE A 157 -3.69 -12.09 23.79
CA ILE A 157 -3.34 -13.13 22.82
C ILE A 157 -2.31 -14.09 23.41
N MET A 158 -1.27 -13.59 24.08
CA MET A 158 -0.27 -14.43 24.74
C MET A 158 -0.90 -15.31 25.84
N ALA A 159 -1.82 -14.77 26.64
CA ALA A 159 -2.58 -15.54 27.61
C ALA A 159 -3.41 -16.65 26.95
N ALA A 160 -4.09 -16.36 25.85
CA ALA A 160 -4.87 -17.36 25.11
C ALA A 160 -3.96 -18.47 24.55
N VAL A 161 -2.81 -18.14 23.97
CA VAL A 161 -1.82 -19.11 23.50
C VAL A 161 -1.33 -20.00 24.66
N ALA A 162 -1.05 -19.41 25.82
CA ALA A 162 -0.60 -20.16 27.00
C ALA A 162 -1.63 -21.19 27.48
N THR A 163 -2.95 -20.93 27.33
CA THR A 163 -3.99 -21.92 27.67
C THR A 163 -3.97 -23.15 26.76
N LEU A 164 -3.36 -23.05 25.57
CA LEU A 164 -3.17 -24.17 24.65
C LEU A 164 -1.91 -25.01 24.99
N GLY A 165 -1.17 -24.64 26.04
CA GLY A 165 0.06 -25.32 26.47
C GLY A 165 1.31 -24.90 25.69
N GLU A 166 1.22 -23.88 24.85
CA GLU A 166 2.34 -23.32 24.11
C GLU A 166 2.91 -22.07 24.79
N THR A 167 4.19 -21.81 24.54
CA THR A 167 4.86 -20.60 25.06
C THR A 167 4.88 -19.54 23.95
N PRO A 168 4.13 -18.44 24.09
CA PRO A 168 4.17 -17.35 23.13
C PRO A 168 5.45 -16.54 23.24
N GLU A 169 5.90 -15.98 22.14
CA GLU A 169 7.04 -15.05 22.07
C GLU A 169 6.52 -13.65 21.70
N ASP A 170 6.73 -12.69 22.58
CA ASP A 170 6.47 -11.28 22.28
C ASP A 170 7.56 -10.75 21.33
N MET A 171 7.17 -10.38 20.12
CA MET A 171 8.10 -9.82 19.12
C MET A 171 8.17 -8.29 19.20
N GLY A 172 7.34 -7.67 20.04
CA GLY A 172 7.32 -6.25 20.30
C GLY A 172 6.55 -5.42 19.28
N LEU A 173 6.64 -4.10 19.50
CA LEU A 173 5.98 -3.07 18.71
C LEU A 173 6.91 -2.61 17.58
N THR A 174 6.33 -2.39 16.39
CA THR A 174 6.99 -1.80 15.21
C THR A 174 6.13 -0.72 14.61
N GLU A 175 6.76 0.23 13.87
CA GLU A 175 6.06 1.19 13.01
C GLU A 175 5.74 0.58 11.65
#